data_75897e163f7cbdd4d9d6028e23c1c10a
#
_entry.id   75897e163f7cbdd4d9d6028e23c1c10a
#
_cell.length_a   1.000
_cell.length_b   1.000
_cell.length_c   1.000
_cell.angle_alpha   90.00
_cell.angle_beta   90.00
_cell.angle_gamma   90.00
#
_symmetry.space_group_name_H-M   'P 1'
#
loop_
_entity.id
_entity.type
_entity.pdbx_description
1 polymer ?
#
loop_
_entity_poly.entity_id
_entity_poly.type
_entity_poly.pdbx_seq_one_letter_code
_entity_poly.pdbx_strand_id
1 'polypeptide(L)'
;ARAKGTGSQVDRSAGAVDWLTRLIGLGLVLVLAAIQMWDPPLIEAARLRLFDQLQRSAPRPIPDQSPVAIVDIDDASLAEIGQWPWPRSVFADLIDRLGEAGAVAIVFDILFAEADRLSPPAYAQFLEPIDARVAALLRTLPSNEEAMAAAIRRYPVVLGEAGIGAAQAKLDGGFAPPARFAWLGQGVEEALPAFPYGVTALPALAGNARGLGLVTVVPELDGVVRRAPTAARVGSRVLPGLAIEALRVATDTPTIIVAGDAAGIGSLNLAPRFAINRYVQLRASITFNYEFTS
;
A
#
# COMPACT_ATOMS: atom_id res chain seq x y z
N ALA A 1 -83.84 31.56 -9.62
CA ALA A 1 -82.69 32.33 -9.35
C ALA A 1 -81.45 31.41 -9.39
N ARG A 2 -80.54 31.74 -10.28
CA ARG A 2 -79.29 30.99 -10.65
C ARG A 2 -78.24 31.21 -9.59
N ALA A 3 -77.65 30.13 -9.03
CA ALA A 3 -76.36 30.16 -8.37
C ALA A 3 -75.34 29.63 -9.40
N LYS A 4 -74.44 30.50 -9.85
CA LYS A 4 -73.33 30.22 -10.75
C LYS A 4 -72.04 30.50 -10.06
N GLY A 5 -71.17 29.51 -10.02
CA GLY A 5 -69.72 29.74 -10.14
C GLY A 5 -68.89 29.97 -8.87
N THR A 6 -68.48 28.90 -8.20
CA THR A 6 -67.32 28.93 -7.27
C THR A 6 -66.38 27.73 -7.48
N GLY A 7 -66.53 26.95 -8.59
CA GLY A 7 -65.73 25.73 -8.81
C GLY A 7 -64.42 25.89 -9.57
N SER A 8 -64.08 27.05 -10.17
CA SER A 8 -62.98 27.13 -11.14
C SER A 8 -61.65 27.76 -10.62
N GLN A 9 -61.66 28.33 -9.42
CA GLN A 9 -60.41 28.93 -8.85
C GLN A 9 -59.58 27.97 -8.00
N VAL A 10 -60.20 26.98 -7.35
CA VAL A 10 -59.51 26.00 -6.48
C VAL A 10 -58.66 25.02 -7.30
N ASP A 11 -59.13 24.68 -8.52
CA ASP A 11 -58.45 23.69 -9.36
C ASP A 11 -57.16 24.22 -10.04
N ARG A 12 -57.09 25.53 -10.28
CA ARG A 12 -55.90 26.19 -10.87
C ARG A 12 -54.78 26.39 -9.87
N SER A 13 -55.10 26.58 -8.57
CA SER A 13 -54.10 26.73 -7.51
C SER A 13 -53.44 25.39 -7.13
N ALA A 14 -54.19 24.30 -7.15
CA ALA A 14 -53.67 22.96 -6.90
C ALA A 14 -52.67 22.52 -8.01
N GLY A 15 -53.00 22.77 -9.30
CA GLY A 15 -52.07 22.48 -10.39
C GLY A 15 -50.80 23.35 -10.39
N ALA A 16 -50.90 24.63 -9.95
CA ALA A 16 -49.74 25.51 -9.85
C ALA A 16 -48.81 25.10 -8.70
N VAL A 17 -49.31 24.62 -7.61
CA VAL A 17 -48.52 24.09 -6.49
C VAL A 17 -47.79 22.81 -6.88
N ASP A 18 -48.49 21.94 -7.63
CA ASP A 18 -47.92 20.65 -8.06
C ASP A 18 -46.74 20.80 -9.04
N TRP A 19 -46.86 21.68 -10.05
CA TRP A 19 -45.74 21.90 -10.98
C TRP A 19 -44.57 22.64 -10.32
N LEU A 20 -44.82 23.57 -9.40
CA LEU A 20 -43.79 24.27 -8.65
C LEU A 20 -42.99 23.29 -7.76
N THR A 21 -43.71 22.39 -7.08
CA THR A 21 -43.05 21.33 -6.25
C THR A 21 -42.18 20.41 -7.11
N ARG A 22 -42.62 20.05 -8.31
CA ARG A 22 -41.85 19.25 -9.28
C ARG A 22 -40.60 20.00 -9.76
N LEU A 23 -40.72 21.30 -10.05
CA LEU A 23 -39.56 22.12 -10.44
C LEU A 23 -38.57 22.30 -9.33
N ILE A 24 -39.01 22.50 -8.06
CA ILE A 24 -38.14 22.56 -6.88
C ILE A 24 -37.47 21.22 -6.70
N GLY A 25 -38.18 20.10 -6.83
CA GLY A 25 -37.62 18.76 -6.76
C GLY A 25 -36.55 18.51 -7.82
N LEU A 26 -36.86 18.87 -9.07
CA LEU A 26 -35.88 18.76 -10.16
C LEU A 26 -34.67 19.65 -9.95
N GLY A 27 -34.87 20.90 -9.50
CA GLY A 27 -33.78 21.83 -9.16
C GLY A 27 -32.90 21.28 -8.07
N LEU A 28 -33.50 20.69 -7.01
CA LEU A 28 -32.72 20.05 -5.94
C LEU A 28 -31.88 18.87 -6.43
N VAL A 29 -32.46 18.02 -7.27
CA VAL A 29 -31.74 16.89 -7.88
C VAL A 29 -30.57 17.38 -8.75
N LEU A 30 -30.78 18.42 -9.55
CA LEU A 30 -29.73 19.01 -10.39
C LEU A 30 -28.62 19.63 -9.53
N VAL A 31 -28.96 20.32 -8.44
CA VAL A 31 -27.97 20.88 -7.49
C VAL A 31 -27.19 19.76 -6.82
N LEU A 32 -27.84 18.70 -6.35
CA LEU A 32 -27.17 17.54 -5.75
C LEU A 32 -26.27 16.82 -6.77
N ALA A 33 -26.71 16.67 -8.02
CA ALA A 33 -25.91 16.11 -9.09
C ALA A 33 -24.69 16.99 -9.41
N ALA A 34 -24.86 18.32 -9.45
CA ALA A 34 -23.76 19.26 -9.66
C ALA A 34 -22.74 19.22 -8.51
N ILE A 35 -23.22 19.14 -7.26
CA ILE A 35 -22.37 18.97 -6.08
C ILE A 35 -21.58 17.65 -6.17
N GLN A 36 -22.23 16.57 -6.58
CA GLN A 36 -21.58 15.26 -6.74
C GLN A 36 -20.54 15.27 -7.88
N MET A 37 -20.80 15.99 -8.95
CA MET A 37 -19.85 16.12 -10.07
C MET A 37 -18.66 17.04 -9.74
N TRP A 38 -18.85 18.04 -8.89
CA TRP A 38 -17.81 19.02 -8.56
C TRP A 38 -16.98 18.61 -7.34
N ASP A 39 -17.49 17.67 -6.54
CA ASP A 39 -16.91 17.15 -5.28
C ASP A 39 -16.17 18.25 -4.46
N PRO A 40 -16.89 19.29 -3.97
CA PRO A 40 -16.24 20.42 -3.31
C PRO A 40 -15.48 19.96 -2.07
N PRO A 41 -14.29 20.54 -1.77
CA PRO A 41 -13.41 20.09 -0.66
C PRO A 41 -14.10 20.06 0.71
N LEU A 42 -15.13 20.89 0.92
CA LEU A 42 -15.92 20.89 2.16
C LEU A 42 -16.77 19.63 2.33
N ILE A 43 -17.34 19.12 1.23
CA ILE A 43 -18.15 17.90 1.24
C ILE A 43 -17.26 16.68 1.40
N GLU A 44 -16.11 16.66 0.72
CA GLU A 44 -15.11 15.63 0.93
C GLU A 44 -14.64 15.60 2.38
N ALA A 45 -14.26 16.73 2.96
CA ALA A 45 -13.86 16.82 4.36
C ALA A 45 -14.96 16.33 5.34
N ALA A 46 -16.25 16.64 5.04
CA ALA A 46 -17.37 16.15 5.85
C ALA A 46 -17.55 14.64 5.73
N ARG A 47 -17.41 14.09 4.51
CA ARG A 47 -17.46 12.65 4.21
C ARG A 47 -16.34 11.90 4.93
N LEU A 48 -15.11 12.42 4.90
CA LEU A 48 -13.97 11.82 5.59
C LEU A 48 -14.16 11.82 7.12
N ARG A 49 -14.65 12.91 7.70
CA ARG A 49 -14.96 12.98 9.13
C ARG A 49 -16.05 11.99 9.54
N LEU A 50 -17.10 11.87 8.71
CA LEU A 50 -18.16 10.90 8.95
C LEU A 50 -17.61 9.47 8.88
N PHE A 51 -16.77 9.17 7.90
CA PHE A 51 -16.08 7.89 7.78
C PHE A 51 -15.28 7.56 9.04
N ASP A 52 -14.45 8.50 9.51
CA ASP A 52 -13.65 8.32 10.73
C ASP A 52 -14.53 8.09 11.97
N GLN A 53 -15.65 8.81 12.06
CA GLN A 53 -16.60 8.64 13.18
C GLN A 53 -17.27 7.27 13.13
N LEU A 54 -17.67 6.79 11.96
CA LEU A 54 -18.23 5.46 11.78
C LEU A 54 -17.21 4.37 12.11
N GLN A 55 -15.96 4.50 11.69
CA GLN A 55 -14.88 3.58 12.04
C GLN A 55 -14.62 3.50 13.55
N ARG A 56 -14.68 4.66 14.24
CA ARG A 56 -14.54 4.71 15.71
C ARG A 56 -15.72 4.12 16.45
N SER A 57 -16.94 4.30 15.92
CA SER A 57 -18.18 3.81 16.57
C SER A 57 -18.40 2.30 16.39
N ALA A 58 -17.85 1.72 15.32
CA ALA A 58 -17.95 0.30 15.02
C ALA A 58 -16.58 -0.26 14.55
N PRO A 59 -15.56 -0.30 15.45
CA PRO A 59 -14.26 -0.83 15.12
C PRO A 59 -14.40 -2.31 14.75
N ARG A 60 -13.66 -2.73 13.73
CA ARG A 60 -13.60 -4.15 13.37
C ARG A 60 -12.97 -4.94 14.52
N PRO A 61 -13.61 -5.99 15.03
CA PRO A 61 -13.02 -6.80 16.08
C PRO A 61 -11.71 -7.44 15.58
N ILE A 62 -10.69 -7.39 16.42
CA ILE A 62 -9.42 -8.10 16.15
C ILE A 62 -9.69 -9.57 16.45
N PRO A 63 -9.43 -10.50 15.50
CA PRO A 63 -9.58 -11.93 15.76
C PRO A 63 -8.62 -12.37 16.87
N ASP A 64 -9.08 -13.27 17.75
CA ASP A 64 -8.24 -13.85 18.81
C ASP A 64 -6.98 -14.57 18.25
N GLN A 65 -7.08 -15.05 17.01
CA GLN A 65 -5.97 -15.63 16.25
C GLN A 65 -5.73 -14.79 15.00
N SER A 66 -4.92 -13.74 15.14
CA SER A 66 -4.47 -12.98 13.98
C SER A 66 -3.38 -13.76 13.23
N PRO A 67 -3.50 -13.94 11.91
CA PRO A 67 -2.44 -14.55 11.10
C PRO A 67 -1.24 -13.62 10.91
N VAL A 68 -1.32 -12.38 11.40
CA VAL A 68 -0.27 -11.35 11.27
C VAL A 68 0.24 -11.00 12.66
N ALA A 69 1.55 -11.09 12.85
CA ALA A 69 2.27 -10.55 14.00
C ALA A 69 3.07 -9.32 13.56
N ILE A 70 3.01 -8.27 14.36
CA ILE A 70 3.80 -7.05 14.15
C ILE A 70 5.02 -7.13 15.07
N VAL A 71 6.21 -7.00 14.47
CA VAL A 71 7.47 -6.85 15.20
C VAL A 71 7.85 -5.38 15.11
N ASP A 72 7.68 -4.67 16.21
CA ASP A 72 7.94 -3.24 16.29
C ASP A 72 9.38 -2.97 16.76
N ILE A 73 9.99 -1.90 16.22
CA ILE A 73 11.27 -1.37 16.66
C ILE A 73 10.96 -0.20 17.59
N ASP A 74 10.71 -0.54 18.83
CA ASP A 74 10.31 0.38 19.88
C ASP A 74 11.50 0.92 20.71
N ASP A 75 11.22 1.82 21.64
CA ASP A 75 12.23 2.40 22.53
C ASP A 75 12.98 1.35 23.37
N ALA A 76 12.30 0.25 23.75
CA ALA A 76 12.94 -0.84 24.49
C ALA A 76 13.96 -1.58 23.61
N SER A 77 13.62 -1.86 22.38
CA SER A 77 14.51 -2.45 21.38
C SER A 77 15.72 -1.55 21.09
N LEU A 78 15.50 -0.22 21.01
CA LEU A 78 16.59 0.75 20.83
C LEU A 78 17.50 0.83 22.04
N ALA A 79 16.96 0.69 23.25
CA ALA A 79 17.76 0.69 24.48
C ALA A 79 18.62 -0.59 24.62
N GLU A 80 18.12 -1.74 24.13
CA GLU A 80 18.80 -3.04 24.25
C GLU A 80 19.82 -3.25 23.12
N ILE A 81 19.43 -3.00 21.87
CA ILE A 81 20.26 -3.31 20.68
C ILE A 81 21.16 -2.13 20.33
N GLY A 82 20.72 -0.90 20.62
CA GLY A 82 21.44 0.33 20.34
C GLY A 82 20.74 1.24 19.34
N GLN A 83 21.40 2.34 19.01
CA GLN A 83 20.84 3.41 18.18
C GLN A 83 20.56 2.94 16.74
N TRP A 84 19.38 3.34 16.22
CA TRP A 84 19.03 3.19 14.81
C TRP A 84 19.88 4.11 13.90
N PRO A 85 20.22 3.70 12.67
CA PRO A 85 19.88 2.41 12.03
C PRO A 85 20.80 1.26 12.47
N TRP A 86 20.22 0.08 12.69
CA TRP A 86 20.96 -1.11 13.07
C TRP A 86 21.75 -1.72 11.90
N PRO A 87 22.87 -2.43 12.20
CA PRO A 87 23.59 -3.21 11.21
C PRO A 87 22.71 -4.23 10.51
N ARG A 88 22.99 -4.49 9.25
CA ARG A 88 22.23 -5.47 8.46
C ARG A 88 22.35 -6.90 9.01
N SER A 89 23.41 -7.20 9.77
CA SER A 89 23.55 -8.47 10.49
C SER A 89 22.47 -8.70 11.53
N VAL A 90 21.99 -7.65 12.22
CA VAL A 90 20.86 -7.75 13.17
C VAL A 90 19.59 -8.17 12.47
N PHE A 91 19.34 -7.64 11.26
CA PHE A 91 18.20 -8.06 10.44
C PHE A 91 18.36 -9.47 9.89
N ALA A 92 19.59 -9.91 9.60
CA ALA A 92 19.84 -11.30 9.22
C ALA A 92 19.44 -12.27 10.34
N ASP A 93 19.85 -11.98 11.58
CA ASP A 93 19.48 -12.77 12.75
C ASP A 93 17.96 -12.75 13.01
N LEU A 94 17.31 -11.58 12.82
CA LEU A 94 15.87 -11.46 12.95
C LEU A 94 15.14 -12.31 11.90
N ILE A 95 15.57 -12.28 10.64
CA ILE A 95 15.01 -13.09 9.56
C ILE A 95 15.14 -14.57 9.89
N ASP A 96 16.31 -15.00 10.36
CA ASP A 96 16.55 -16.40 10.72
C ASP A 96 15.62 -16.86 11.86
N ARG A 97 15.51 -16.09 12.93
CA ARG A 97 14.62 -16.39 14.07
C ARG A 97 13.16 -16.44 13.66
N LEU A 98 12.68 -15.49 12.85
CA LEU A 98 11.31 -15.50 12.37
C LEU A 98 11.03 -16.67 11.42
N GLY A 99 11.98 -16.99 10.55
CA GLY A 99 11.89 -18.13 9.65
C GLY A 99 11.88 -19.47 10.40
N GLU A 100 12.75 -19.63 11.40
CA GLU A 100 12.79 -20.81 12.29
C GLU A 100 11.49 -20.95 13.11
N ALA A 101 10.87 -19.81 13.49
CA ALA A 101 9.56 -19.79 14.14
C ALA A 101 8.40 -20.14 13.19
N GLY A 102 8.66 -20.37 11.90
CA GLY A 102 7.67 -20.79 10.92
C GLY A 102 6.90 -19.67 10.23
N ALA A 103 7.46 -18.45 10.17
CA ALA A 103 6.85 -17.37 9.41
C ALA A 103 6.74 -17.72 7.93
N VAL A 104 5.50 -17.70 7.39
CA VAL A 104 5.21 -17.98 5.97
C VAL A 104 5.51 -16.81 5.05
N ALA A 105 5.66 -15.61 5.60
CA ALA A 105 6.19 -14.42 4.96
C ALA A 105 6.76 -13.48 6.03
N ILE A 106 7.92 -12.88 5.77
CA ILE A 106 8.56 -11.86 6.60
C ILE A 106 8.57 -10.58 5.79
N VAL A 107 7.94 -9.53 6.32
CA VAL A 107 7.69 -8.30 5.55
C VAL A 107 8.35 -7.13 6.24
N PHE A 108 9.19 -6.41 5.52
CA PHE A 108 9.85 -5.20 6.02
C PHE A 108 9.19 -3.95 5.45
N ASP A 109 8.58 -3.15 6.33
CA ASP A 109 8.18 -1.77 6.03
C ASP A 109 9.38 -0.82 6.30
N ILE A 110 10.51 -1.16 5.70
CA ILE A 110 11.79 -0.48 5.84
C ILE A 110 12.46 -0.42 4.47
N LEU A 111 13.05 0.74 4.16
CA LEU A 111 13.83 0.94 2.94
C LEU A 111 15.31 0.63 3.21
N PHE A 112 15.84 -0.40 2.58
CA PHE A 112 17.25 -0.78 2.66
C PHE A 112 18.03 -0.25 1.45
N ALA A 113 17.87 1.02 1.12
CA ALA A 113 18.41 1.65 -0.08
C ALA A 113 19.89 2.02 0.01
N GLU A 114 20.41 2.19 1.24
CA GLU A 114 21.80 2.60 1.47
C GLU A 114 22.63 1.46 2.02
N ALA A 115 23.95 1.51 1.72
CA ALA A 115 24.90 0.59 2.27
C ALA A 115 25.03 0.74 3.80
N ASP A 116 25.26 -0.36 4.47
CA ASP A 116 25.48 -0.38 5.92
C ASP A 116 26.88 0.19 6.27
N ARG A 117 26.87 1.34 6.93
CA ARG A 117 28.10 2.02 7.37
C ARG A 117 28.87 1.24 8.42
N LEU A 118 28.21 0.33 9.14
CA LEU A 118 28.79 -0.52 10.16
C LEU A 118 29.26 -1.87 9.59
N SER A 119 29.04 -2.11 8.30
CA SER A 119 29.58 -3.28 7.62
C SER A 119 31.12 -3.26 7.65
N PRO A 120 31.78 -4.36 8.00
CA PRO A 120 33.25 -4.36 8.16
C PRO A 120 33.99 -3.77 6.95
N PRO A 121 33.71 -4.15 5.70
CA PRO A 121 34.34 -3.54 4.53
C PRO A 121 34.08 -2.05 4.36
N ALA A 122 32.88 -1.57 4.73
CA ALA A 122 32.54 -0.15 4.65
C ALA A 122 33.24 0.65 5.77
N TYR A 123 33.34 0.06 6.97
CA TYR A 123 34.00 0.70 8.10
C TYR A 123 35.49 0.81 7.89
N ALA A 124 36.13 -0.09 7.12
CA ALA A 124 37.55 -0.08 6.79
C ALA A 124 38.03 1.28 6.23
N GLN A 125 37.21 1.99 5.45
CA GLN A 125 37.57 3.30 4.90
C GLN A 125 37.85 4.37 5.97
N PHE A 126 37.18 4.27 7.12
CA PHE A 126 37.38 5.21 8.23
C PHE A 126 38.62 4.88 9.04
N LEU A 127 39.05 3.62 9.04
CA LEU A 127 40.24 3.16 9.76
C LEU A 127 41.54 3.25 8.94
N GLU A 128 41.45 3.35 7.62
CA GLU A 128 42.60 3.38 6.74
C GLU A 128 43.63 4.49 7.07
N PRO A 129 43.22 5.74 7.39
CA PRO A 129 44.15 6.78 7.80
C PRO A 129 44.78 6.55 9.19
N ILE A 130 44.17 5.67 10.00
CA ILE A 130 44.62 5.38 11.40
C ILE A 130 45.48 4.13 11.42
N ASP A 131 45.02 3.04 10.85
CA ASP A 131 45.72 1.76 10.77
C ASP A 131 45.33 1.01 9.47
N ALA A 132 46.19 1.09 8.48
CA ALA A 132 45.99 0.45 7.18
C ALA A 132 45.96 -1.10 7.26
N ARG A 133 46.62 -1.71 8.29
CA ARG A 133 46.62 -3.18 8.47
C ARG A 133 45.24 -3.66 8.93
N VAL A 134 44.65 -2.95 9.91
CA VAL A 134 43.29 -3.24 10.40
C VAL A 134 42.28 -3.00 9.28
N ALA A 135 42.41 -1.90 8.54
CA ALA A 135 41.56 -1.63 7.42
C ALA A 135 41.63 -2.74 6.34
N ALA A 136 42.82 -3.22 6.02
CA ALA A 136 42.98 -4.33 5.07
C ALA A 136 42.32 -5.63 5.59
N LEU A 137 42.41 -5.93 6.88
CA LEU A 137 41.74 -7.09 7.47
C LEU A 137 40.22 -6.96 7.39
N LEU A 138 39.66 -5.81 7.76
CA LEU A 138 38.20 -5.58 7.69
C LEU A 138 37.64 -5.74 6.28
N ARG A 139 38.39 -5.39 5.25
CA ARG A 139 37.95 -5.59 3.84
C ARG A 139 37.88 -7.06 3.43
N THR A 140 38.52 -7.96 4.17
CA THR A 140 38.44 -9.42 3.90
C THR A 140 37.25 -10.09 4.59
N LEU A 141 36.60 -9.41 5.52
CA LEU A 141 35.42 -9.93 6.22
C LEU A 141 34.17 -9.80 5.34
N PRO A 142 33.20 -10.73 5.49
CA PRO A 142 31.95 -10.62 4.81
C PRO A 142 31.21 -9.33 5.22
N SER A 143 30.48 -8.76 4.27
CA SER A 143 29.66 -7.59 4.56
C SER A 143 28.38 -7.97 5.31
N ASN A 144 27.80 -7.01 6.04
CA ASN A 144 26.52 -7.22 6.69
C ASN A 144 25.38 -7.40 5.67
N GLU A 145 25.52 -6.78 4.49
CA GLU A 145 24.60 -6.98 3.36
C GLU A 145 24.62 -8.42 2.84
N GLU A 146 25.81 -9.04 2.77
CA GLU A 146 25.93 -10.44 2.37
C GLU A 146 25.28 -11.37 3.39
N ALA A 147 25.44 -11.09 4.69
CA ALA A 147 24.78 -11.83 5.75
C ALA A 147 23.25 -11.74 5.65
N MET A 148 22.70 -10.52 5.48
CA MET A 148 21.28 -10.29 5.31
C MET A 148 20.76 -10.92 4.00
N ALA A 149 21.49 -10.80 2.88
CA ALA A 149 21.12 -11.42 1.61
C ALA A 149 21.08 -12.95 1.72
N ALA A 150 21.98 -13.54 2.50
CA ALA A 150 21.97 -14.98 2.76
C ALA A 150 20.73 -15.41 3.56
N ALA A 151 20.32 -14.63 4.58
CA ALA A 151 19.09 -14.88 5.33
C ALA A 151 17.84 -14.72 4.43
N ILE A 152 17.78 -13.65 3.63
CA ILE A 152 16.69 -13.41 2.65
C ILE A 152 16.53 -14.58 1.67
N ARG A 153 17.60 -15.20 1.22
CA ARG A 153 17.53 -16.38 0.32
C ARG A 153 16.91 -17.60 1.00
N ARG A 154 17.07 -17.76 2.31
CA ARG A 154 16.56 -18.92 3.05
C ARG A 154 15.06 -18.85 3.31
N TYR A 155 14.53 -17.64 3.48
CA TYR A 155 13.17 -17.43 3.94
C TYR A 155 12.35 -16.54 3.00
N PRO A 156 11.01 -16.61 3.03
CA PRO A 156 10.14 -15.83 2.16
C PRO A 156 10.05 -14.37 2.63
N VAL A 157 11.04 -13.57 2.25
CA VAL A 157 11.14 -12.15 2.62
C VAL A 157 10.58 -11.25 1.55
N VAL A 158 9.79 -10.25 1.98
CA VAL A 158 9.28 -9.13 1.17
C VAL A 158 9.95 -7.85 1.68
N LEU A 159 10.54 -7.08 0.77
CA LEU A 159 11.17 -5.80 1.08
C LEU A 159 10.31 -4.63 0.60
N GLY A 160 10.36 -3.54 1.34
CA GLY A 160 9.71 -2.28 0.99
C GLY A 160 10.42 -1.57 -0.17
N GLU A 161 9.62 -0.96 -1.05
CA GLU A 161 10.06 -0.02 -2.09
C GLU A 161 9.18 1.23 -2.01
N ALA A 162 9.76 2.43 -2.12
CA ALA A 162 9.00 3.67 -2.11
C ALA A 162 8.88 4.25 -3.52
N GLY A 163 7.68 4.70 -3.87
CA GLY A 163 7.43 5.56 -5.02
C GLY A 163 7.51 7.03 -4.62
N ILE A 164 8.20 7.87 -5.38
CA ILE A 164 8.38 9.28 -5.06
C ILE A 164 8.10 10.17 -6.25
N GLY A 165 7.57 11.38 -5.95
CA GLY A 165 7.17 12.35 -6.97
C GLY A 165 8.26 13.32 -7.44
N ALA A 166 9.36 13.46 -6.68
CA ALA A 166 10.39 14.46 -6.94
C ALA A 166 11.66 13.84 -7.54
N ALA A 167 12.31 14.58 -8.44
CA ALA A 167 13.53 14.19 -9.19
C ALA A 167 14.80 13.96 -8.31
N GLN A 168 14.67 13.96 -7.00
CA GLN A 168 15.81 13.80 -6.07
C GLN A 168 16.33 12.35 -5.96
N ALA A 169 15.62 11.39 -6.49
CA ALA A 169 16.04 9.99 -6.44
C ALA A 169 16.66 9.55 -7.75
N LYS A 170 17.96 9.59 -7.82
CA LYS A 170 18.79 8.86 -8.79
C LYS A 170 18.88 7.35 -8.48
N LEU A 171 17.93 6.79 -7.73
CA LEU A 171 17.97 5.42 -7.29
C LEU A 171 16.98 4.57 -8.08
N ASP A 172 17.06 4.65 -9.40
CA ASP A 172 16.42 3.68 -10.29
C ASP A 172 17.24 2.38 -10.30
N GLY A 173 17.18 1.67 -9.20
CA GLY A 173 17.75 0.33 -9.09
C GLY A 173 16.85 -0.64 -9.84
N GLY A 174 17.08 -0.81 -11.12
CA GLY A 174 16.30 -1.56 -12.10
C GLY A 174 16.00 -3.04 -11.82
N PHE A 175 15.61 -3.39 -10.60
CA PHE A 175 15.12 -4.75 -10.28
C PHE A 175 13.67 -4.89 -10.71
N ALA A 176 13.42 -5.87 -11.62
CA ALA A 176 12.06 -6.27 -11.90
C ALA A 176 11.42 -6.90 -10.65
N PRO A 177 10.22 -6.46 -10.22
CA PRO A 177 9.54 -7.08 -9.09
C PRO A 177 9.27 -8.56 -9.42
N PRO A 178 9.36 -9.47 -8.44
CA PRO A 178 9.02 -10.89 -8.63
C PRO A 178 7.54 -11.12 -8.96
N ALA A 179 6.67 -10.19 -8.61
CA ALA A 179 5.25 -10.25 -8.88
C ALA A 179 4.98 -10.07 -10.38
N ARG A 180 4.10 -10.93 -10.93
CA ARG A 180 3.57 -10.80 -12.29
C ARG A 180 2.15 -10.27 -12.23
N PHE A 181 1.81 -9.39 -13.16
CA PHE A 181 0.45 -8.87 -13.31
C PHE A 181 -0.23 -9.45 -14.54
N ALA A 182 -1.50 -9.79 -14.41
CA ALA A 182 -2.39 -10.11 -15.51
C ALA A 182 -3.55 -9.11 -15.51
N TRP A 183 -3.72 -8.41 -16.60
CA TRP A 183 -4.69 -7.33 -16.75
C TRP A 183 -5.97 -7.86 -17.41
N LEU A 184 -7.13 -7.58 -16.81
CA LEU A 184 -8.45 -7.86 -17.37
C LEU A 184 -9.22 -6.54 -17.55
N GLY A 185 -9.33 -6.11 -18.80
CA GLY A 185 -9.93 -4.83 -19.21
C GLY A 185 -8.94 -3.94 -19.93
N GLN A 186 -9.44 -2.81 -20.44
CA GLN A 186 -8.62 -1.83 -21.17
C GLN A 186 -8.34 -0.61 -20.30
N GLY A 187 -7.11 -0.08 -20.36
CA GLY A 187 -6.73 1.12 -19.62
C GLY A 187 -6.53 0.92 -18.11
N VAL A 188 -6.54 -0.32 -17.61
CA VAL A 188 -6.43 -0.62 -16.18
C VAL A 188 -5.07 -0.22 -15.61
N GLU A 189 -3.99 -0.48 -16.36
CA GLU A 189 -2.64 -0.14 -15.93
C GLU A 189 -2.42 1.37 -15.88
N GLU A 190 -2.99 2.09 -16.83
CA GLU A 190 -2.93 3.55 -16.93
C GLU A 190 -3.69 4.24 -15.79
N ALA A 191 -4.73 3.60 -15.27
CA ALA A 191 -5.53 4.10 -14.14
C ALA A 191 -4.83 3.95 -12.79
N LEU A 192 -3.70 3.22 -12.71
CA LEU A 192 -2.93 3.09 -11.47
C LEU A 192 -2.31 4.42 -11.04
N PRO A 193 -2.23 4.69 -9.72
CA PRO A 193 -1.37 5.74 -9.20
C PRO A 193 0.04 5.62 -9.76
N ALA A 194 0.65 6.75 -10.14
CA ALA A 194 1.95 6.75 -10.79
C ALA A 194 2.96 7.60 -10.02
N PHE A 195 4.13 7.02 -9.79
CA PHE A 195 5.29 7.69 -9.21
C PHE A 195 6.42 7.69 -10.23
N PRO A 196 6.93 8.85 -10.63
CA PRO A 196 7.97 8.92 -11.67
C PRO A 196 9.28 8.26 -11.26
N TYR A 197 9.55 8.18 -9.96
CA TYR A 197 10.80 7.61 -9.42
C TYR A 197 10.53 6.59 -8.33
N GLY A 198 11.50 5.69 -8.07
CA GLY A 198 11.45 4.70 -7.01
C GLY A 198 12.72 4.68 -6.17
N VAL A 199 12.56 4.35 -4.89
CA VAL A 199 13.67 4.02 -3.98
C VAL A 199 13.52 2.56 -3.60
N THR A 200 14.41 1.73 -4.11
CA THR A 200 14.42 0.28 -3.87
C THR A 200 15.57 -0.12 -2.94
N ALA A 201 15.49 -1.31 -2.37
CA ALA A 201 16.57 -1.88 -1.59
C ALA A 201 17.83 -2.09 -2.45
N LEU A 202 18.99 -2.18 -1.80
CA LEU A 202 20.25 -2.51 -2.47
C LEU A 202 20.10 -3.74 -3.38
N PRO A 203 20.75 -3.76 -4.56
CA PRO A 203 20.66 -4.86 -5.51
C PRO A 203 20.91 -6.24 -4.89
N ALA A 204 21.89 -6.34 -3.98
CA ALA A 204 22.22 -7.57 -3.28
C ALA A 204 21.07 -8.09 -2.40
N LEU A 205 20.20 -7.21 -1.89
CA LEU A 205 19.03 -7.58 -1.08
C LEU A 205 17.80 -7.80 -1.95
N ALA A 206 17.49 -6.83 -2.82
CA ALA A 206 16.31 -6.88 -3.69
C ALA A 206 16.32 -8.11 -4.63
N GLY A 207 17.48 -8.46 -5.20
CA GLY A 207 17.63 -9.61 -6.10
C GLY A 207 17.45 -10.97 -5.42
N ASN A 208 17.47 -11.04 -4.10
CA ASN A 208 17.27 -12.26 -3.31
C ASN A 208 15.89 -12.32 -2.63
N ALA A 209 15.13 -11.21 -2.61
CA ALA A 209 13.82 -11.15 -1.99
C ALA A 209 12.76 -11.92 -2.78
N ARG A 210 11.81 -12.53 -2.07
CA ARG A 210 10.63 -13.20 -2.69
C ARG A 210 9.62 -12.19 -3.19
N GLY A 211 9.67 -10.96 -2.71
CA GLY A 211 8.78 -9.89 -3.13
C GLY A 211 9.36 -8.50 -2.87
N LEU A 212 8.88 -7.55 -3.68
CA LEU A 212 9.10 -6.12 -3.51
C LEU A 212 7.72 -5.45 -3.47
N GLY A 213 7.41 -4.75 -2.38
CA GLY A 213 6.10 -4.14 -2.17
C GLY A 213 6.20 -2.64 -1.94
N LEU A 214 5.24 -1.89 -2.50
CA LEU A 214 5.16 -0.45 -2.36
C LEU A 214 4.75 -0.07 -0.93
N VAL A 215 5.57 0.74 -0.25
CA VAL A 215 5.29 1.30 1.08
C VAL A 215 4.71 2.71 1.01
N THR A 216 4.78 3.36 -0.15
CA THR A 216 4.30 4.73 -0.30
C THR A 216 2.79 4.80 -0.16
N VAL A 217 2.35 5.65 0.74
CA VAL A 217 0.96 6.04 0.92
C VAL A 217 0.82 7.54 0.65
N VAL A 218 -0.33 7.94 0.11
CA VAL A 218 -0.62 9.36 -0.15
C VAL A 218 -1.63 9.81 0.91
N PRO A 219 -1.23 10.76 1.79
CA PRO A 219 -2.16 11.35 2.75
C PRO A 219 -3.27 12.12 2.02
N GLU A 220 -4.45 12.13 2.58
CA GLU A 220 -5.56 12.96 2.12
C GLU A 220 -5.32 14.45 2.51
N LEU A 221 -6.21 15.34 2.08
CA LEU A 221 -6.06 16.79 2.28
C LEU A 221 -5.87 17.22 3.75
N ASP A 222 -6.36 16.40 4.69
CA ASP A 222 -6.21 16.64 6.13
C ASP A 222 -4.96 15.98 6.74
N GLY A 223 -4.07 15.42 5.90
CA GLY A 223 -2.84 14.76 6.33
C GLY A 223 -3.03 13.34 6.88
N VAL A 224 -4.25 12.83 6.91
CA VAL A 224 -4.55 11.47 7.41
C VAL A 224 -4.49 10.47 6.27
N VAL A 225 -3.79 9.36 6.49
CA VAL A 225 -3.77 8.22 5.55
C VAL A 225 -4.95 7.31 5.84
N ARG A 226 -5.87 7.19 4.89
CA ARG A 226 -7.03 6.28 4.98
C ARG A 226 -7.01 5.19 3.93
N ARG A 227 -6.20 5.36 2.91
CA ARG A 227 -6.09 4.46 1.77
C ARG A 227 -4.64 4.16 1.46
N ALA A 228 -4.33 2.92 1.14
CA ALA A 228 -3.03 2.50 0.63
C ALA A 228 -3.21 1.93 -0.78
N PRO A 229 -2.35 2.26 -1.73
CA PRO A 229 -2.41 1.69 -3.07
C PRO A 229 -2.29 0.18 -3.04
N THR A 230 -3.19 -0.54 -3.71
CA THR A 230 -3.07 -1.99 -3.89
C THR A 230 -2.01 -2.35 -4.93
N ALA A 231 -1.82 -1.48 -5.91
CA ALA A 231 -0.74 -1.49 -6.89
C ALA A 231 -0.50 -0.06 -7.38
N ALA A 232 0.71 0.23 -7.85
CA ALA A 232 1.05 1.51 -8.47
C ALA A 232 2.14 1.33 -9.52
N ARG A 233 2.23 2.29 -10.45
CA ARG A 233 3.36 2.41 -11.37
C ARG A 233 4.48 3.18 -10.70
N VAL A 234 5.69 2.63 -10.74
CA VAL A 234 6.90 3.28 -10.22
C VAL A 234 7.95 3.27 -11.34
N GLY A 235 8.20 4.42 -11.91
CA GLY A 235 8.94 4.51 -13.17
C GLY A 235 8.25 3.72 -14.28
N SER A 236 8.95 2.76 -14.87
CA SER A 236 8.44 1.85 -15.91
C SER A 236 7.88 0.54 -15.36
N ARG A 237 7.83 0.35 -14.05
CA ARG A 237 7.42 -0.91 -13.39
C ARG A 237 6.09 -0.76 -12.69
N VAL A 238 5.34 -1.86 -12.58
CA VAL A 238 4.18 -1.95 -11.69
C VAL A 238 4.59 -2.71 -10.43
N LEU A 239 4.32 -2.11 -9.27
CA LEU A 239 4.56 -2.69 -7.96
C LEU A 239 3.23 -2.95 -7.24
N PRO A 240 3.06 -4.11 -6.62
CA PRO A 240 1.96 -4.32 -5.68
C PRO A 240 2.20 -3.51 -4.41
N GLY A 241 1.14 -3.09 -3.73
CA GLY A 241 1.24 -2.56 -2.37
C GLY A 241 1.84 -3.60 -1.42
N LEU A 242 2.56 -3.17 -0.39
CA LEU A 242 3.28 -4.05 0.53
C LEU A 242 2.41 -5.17 1.11
N ALA A 243 1.18 -4.86 1.52
CA ALA A 243 0.23 -5.85 2.04
C ALA A 243 -0.21 -6.87 0.98
N ILE A 244 -0.38 -6.45 -0.27
CA ILE A 244 -0.74 -7.34 -1.39
C ILE A 244 0.43 -8.27 -1.71
N GLU A 245 1.65 -7.75 -1.72
CA GLU A 245 2.85 -8.56 -1.95
C GLU A 245 3.08 -9.55 -0.81
N ALA A 246 2.84 -9.15 0.45
CA ALA A 246 2.88 -10.03 1.59
C ALA A 246 1.92 -11.23 1.42
N LEU A 247 0.68 -10.98 1.03
CA LEU A 247 -0.33 -12.01 0.75
C LEU A 247 0.10 -12.89 -0.43
N ARG A 248 0.61 -12.30 -1.51
CA ARG A 248 1.10 -13.04 -2.69
C ARG A 248 2.18 -14.04 -2.30
N VAL A 249 3.16 -13.61 -1.51
CA VAL A 249 4.26 -14.44 -1.04
C VAL A 249 3.76 -15.50 -0.06
N ALA A 250 2.94 -15.13 0.91
CA ALA A 250 2.39 -16.05 1.91
C ALA A 250 1.51 -17.15 1.29
N THR A 251 0.85 -16.87 0.15
CA THR A 251 -0.01 -17.84 -0.57
C THR A 251 0.71 -18.53 -1.72
N ASP A 252 2.01 -18.30 -1.90
CA ASP A 252 2.82 -18.77 -3.04
C ASP A 252 2.15 -18.52 -4.41
N THR A 253 1.52 -17.36 -4.54
CA THR A 253 0.81 -16.97 -5.76
C THR A 253 1.80 -16.30 -6.73
N PRO A 254 1.96 -16.77 -7.98
CA PRO A 254 2.90 -16.18 -8.92
C PRO A 254 2.38 -14.91 -9.59
N THR A 255 1.06 -14.76 -9.70
CA THR A 255 0.42 -13.74 -10.54
C THR A 255 -0.71 -13.05 -9.81
N ILE A 256 -0.71 -11.73 -9.86
CA ILE A 256 -1.78 -10.86 -9.38
C ILE A 256 -2.67 -10.54 -10.58
N ILE A 257 -3.95 -10.88 -10.49
CA ILE A 257 -4.94 -10.59 -11.54
C ILE A 257 -5.66 -9.31 -11.15
N VAL A 258 -5.55 -8.29 -11.99
CA VAL A 258 -6.20 -6.99 -11.81
C VAL A 258 -7.23 -6.80 -12.89
N ALA A 259 -8.50 -6.64 -12.51
CA ALA A 259 -9.60 -6.37 -13.41
C ALA A 259 -10.15 -4.96 -13.17
N GLY A 260 -10.47 -4.25 -14.24
CA GLY A 260 -10.98 -2.88 -14.19
C GLY A 260 -11.10 -2.27 -15.58
N ASP A 261 -11.10 -0.96 -15.62
CA ASP A 261 -11.10 -0.18 -16.84
C ASP A 261 -10.28 1.12 -16.66
N ALA A 262 -10.40 2.05 -17.59
CA ALA A 262 -9.70 3.33 -17.53
C ALA A 262 -10.14 4.24 -16.36
N ALA A 263 -11.30 3.95 -15.74
CA ALA A 263 -11.79 4.68 -14.56
C ALA A 263 -11.19 4.15 -13.25
N GLY A 264 -10.65 2.91 -13.24
CA GLY A 264 -9.98 2.36 -12.06
C GLY A 264 -9.98 0.84 -11.96
N ILE A 265 -9.45 0.38 -10.83
CA ILE A 265 -9.41 -1.04 -10.48
C ILE A 265 -10.76 -1.45 -9.90
N GLY A 266 -11.46 -2.36 -10.56
CA GLY A 266 -12.69 -2.97 -10.05
C GLY A 266 -12.42 -4.11 -9.08
N SER A 267 -11.42 -4.95 -9.33
CA SER A 267 -11.03 -6.03 -8.43
C SER A 267 -9.57 -6.43 -8.59
N LEU A 268 -9.00 -6.94 -7.50
CA LEU A 268 -7.68 -7.56 -7.47
C LEU A 268 -7.82 -8.98 -6.92
N ASN A 269 -7.31 -9.96 -7.64
CA ASN A 269 -7.42 -11.37 -7.27
C ASN A 269 -6.03 -12.02 -7.19
N LEU A 270 -5.84 -12.79 -6.14
CA LEU A 270 -4.72 -13.70 -5.96
C LEU A 270 -5.25 -15.12 -6.13
N ALA A 271 -4.70 -15.85 -7.11
CA ALA A 271 -5.06 -17.26 -7.34
C ALA A 271 -3.97 -18.15 -6.73
N PRO A 272 -4.11 -18.64 -5.50
CA PRO A 272 -3.10 -19.46 -4.86
C PRO A 272 -2.91 -20.79 -5.60
N ARG A 273 -1.65 -21.23 -5.73
CA ARG A 273 -1.29 -22.51 -6.39
C ARG A 273 -1.78 -23.74 -5.62
N PHE A 274 -1.99 -23.60 -4.32
CA PHE A 274 -2.39 -24.72 -3.44
C PHE A 274 -3.64 -24.35 -2.66
N ALA A 275 -4.56 -25.33 -2.52
CA ALA A 275 -5.62 -25.24 -1.52
C ALA A 275 -4.94 -25.25 -0.13
N ILE A 276 -4.87 -24.10 0.52
CA ILE A 276 -4.30 -23.97 1.85
C ILE A 276 -5.16 -24.80 2.80
N ASN A 277 -4.50 -25.73 3.48
CA ASN A 277 -5.08 -26.69 4.40
C ASN A 277 -5.99 -25.98 5.43
N ARG A 278 -7.10 -26.58 5.74
CA ARG A 278 -8.27 -26.35 6.63
C ARG A 278 -8.36 -25.11 7.55
N TYR A 279 -7.29 -24.37 7.80
CA TYR A 279 -7.30 -23.19 8.70
C TYR A 279 -7.20 -21.83 7.99
N VAL A 280 -6.92 -21.78 6.70
CA VAL A 280 -6.98 -20.56 5.89
C VAL A 280 -7.75 -20.85 4.62
N GLN A 281 -9.07 -21.08 4.74
CA GLN A 281 -9.98 -20.82 3.62
C GLN A 281 -10.12 -19.30 3.45
N LEU A 282 -9.03 -18.65 3.12
CA LEU A 282 -9.07 -17.40 2.41
C LEU A 282 -9.40 -17.73 0.95
N ARG A 283 -10.70 -17.89 0.64
CA ARG A 283 -11.20 -17.34 -0.60
C ARG A 283 -10.98 -15.84 -0.47
N ALA A 284 -9.76 -15.42 -0.69
CA ALA A 284 -9.43 -14.01 -0.84
C ALA A 284 -9.86 -13.57 -2.24
N SER A 285 -11.15 -13.61 -2.54
CA SER A 285 -11.77 -12.58 -3.34
C SER A 285 -11.81 -11.37 -2.43
N ILE A 286 -10.68 -10.71 -2.25
CA ILE A 286 -10.66 -9.38 -1.67
C ILE A 286 -11.14 -8.49 -2.82
N THR A 287 -12.43 -8.31 -2.91
CA THR A 287 -13.04 -7.32 -3.78
C THR A 287 -12.84 -5.99 -3.07
N PHE A 288 -11.77 -5.29 -3.43
CA PHE A 288 -11.63 -3.88 -3.09
C PHE A 288 -12.46 -3.10 -4.10
N ASN A 289 -13.66 -2.71 -3.74
CA ASN A 289 -14.41 -1.71 -4.48
C ASN A 289 -13.71 -0.37 -4.25
N TYR A 290 -12.83 0.02 -5.15
CA TYR A 290 -12.34 1.38 -5.25
C TYR A 290 -13.25 2.13 -6.21
N GLU A 291 -14.19 2.89 -5.68
CA GLU A 291 -14.75 4.01 -6.42
C GLU A 291 -13.70 5.13 -6.39
N PHE A 292 -12.86 5.19 -7.43
CA PHE A 292 -12.18 6.43 -7.75
C PHE A 292 -13.20 7.34 -8.44
N THR A 293 -13.81 8.23 -7.69
CA THR A 293 -14.40 9.42 -8.30
C THR A 293 -13.25 10.37 -8.58
N SER A 294 -12.96 10.55 -9.88
CA SER A 294 -12.11 11.59 -10.44
C SER A 294 -12.57 12.99 -10.06
#